data_52fe9f3b55a765b06146ba543fc59f8d
#
_entry.id   52fe9f3b55a765b06146ba543fc59f8d
#
_cell.length_a   1.000
_cell.length_b   1.000
_cell.length_c   1.000
_cell.angle_alpha   90.00
_cell.angle_beta   90.00
_cell.angle_gamma   90.00
#
_symmetry.space_group_name_H-M   'P 1'
#
loop_
_entity.id
_entity.type
_entity.pdbx_description
1 polymer ?
#
loop_
_entity_poly.entity_id
_entity_poly.type
_entity_poly.pdbx_seq_one_letter_code
_entity_poly.pdbx_strand_id
1 'polypeptide(L)'
;PKAYSSYKGVEIVRVPIVVRGQTGVQLALNYLSFIISGTIIGLFKLRKKRFDSIFVFEPSPITVGIPAIVFRYFKKAPLVFWVLDLWPDTLKAVGILRSESILKLVGWLVFYIYKRCDLVLGQSKSFMSHIKKYAGHNRVAYFPGWAESVFSVDQLRSPKKRSGNAQFNIVFAGNVGVSQDFPTVLKAMELLKEDEKICWTIVGDGRMFDWLATEIVKRGLENVVRLEGQH
;
A
#
# COMPACT_ATOMS: atom_id res chain seq x y z
N PRO A 1 21.54 -3.35 -6.25
CA PRO A 1 20.97 -4.67 -6.61
C PRO A 1 21.28 -5.01 -8.06
N LYS A 2 21.54 -6.30 -8.38
CA LYS A 2 21.79 -6.75 -9.76
C LYS A 2 20.57 -6.46 -10.64
N ALA A 3 20.80 -6.01 -11.89
CA ALA A 3 19.73 -5.70 -12.86
C ALA A 3 18.90 -6.94 -13.26
N TYR A 4 19.49 -8.12 -13.14
CA TYR A 4 18.85 -9.42 -13.34
C TYR A 4 19.12 -10.30 -12.14
N SER A 5 18.11 -11.02 -11.68
CA SER A 5 18.22 -12.07 -10.66
C SER A 5 17.10 -13.09 -10.86
N SER A 6 17.17 -14.21 -10.17
CA SER A 6 16.08 -15.20 -10.13
C SER A 6 15.76 -15.53 -8.67
N TYR A 7 14.50 -15.76 -8.39
CA TYR A 7 14.02 -16.21 -7.09
C TYR A 7 12.95 -17.29 -7.28
N LYS A 8 13.21 -18.49 -6.81
CA LYS A 8 12.28 -19.64 -6.92
C LYS A 8 11.75 -19.85 -8.35
N GLY A 9 12.62 -19.74 -9.35
CA GLY A 9 12.26 -19.91 -10.77
C GLY A 9 11.66 -18.66 -11.45
N VAL A 10 11.35 -17.61 -10.70
CA VAL A 10 10.85 -16.34 -11.25
C VAL A 10 12.03 -15.45 -11.65
N GLU A 11 12.07 -15.05 -12.92
CA GLU A 11 13.06 -14.06 -13.40
C GLU A 11 12.66 -12.65 -12.92
N ILE A 12 13.61 -11.95 -12.30
CA ILE A 12 13.41 -10.59 -11.80
C ILE A 12 14.26 -9.64 -12.62
N VAL A 13 13.61 -8.70 -13.30
CA VAL A 13 14.26 -7.64 -14.06
C VAL A 13 14.04 -6.31 -13.37
N ARG A 14 15.14 -5.66 -12.95
CA ARG A 14 15.08 -4.36 -12.28
C ARG A 14 15.42 -3.24 -13.25
N VAL A 15 14.71 -2.13 -13.09
CA VAL A 15 14.99 -0.89 -13.82
C VAL A 15 15.49 0.18 -12.83
N PRO A 16 16.37 1.10 -13.26
CA PRO A 16 16.83 2.17 -12.40
C PRO A 16 15.68 3.16 -12.13
N ILE A 17 15.60 3.63 -10.89
CA ILE A 17 14.65 4.66 -10.46
C ILE A 17 15.35 5.70 -9.60
N VAL A 18 14.84 6.92 -9.58
CA VAL A 18 15.24 7.94 -8.60
C VAL A 18 14.77 7.47 -7.23
N VAL A 19 15.63 7.56 -6.23
CA VAL A 19 15.31 7.13 -4.85
C VAL A 19 14.12 7.94 -4.33
N ARG A 20 13.20 7.25 -3.69
CA ARG A 20 12.02 7.88 -3.09
C ARG A 20 12.45 8.80 -1.95
N GLY A 21 12.09 10.08 -2.04
CA GLY A 21 12.30 11.06 -0.99
C GLY A 21 11.01 11.38 -0.24
N GLN A 22 11.10 12.36 0.66
CA GLN A 22 9.98 12.77 1.52
C GLN A 22 9.16 13.94 0.95
N THR A 23 9.75 14.73 0.05
CA THR A 23 9.07 15.89 -0.56
C THR A 23 8.19 15.47 -1.74
N GLY A 24 7.15 16.28 -2.04
CA GLY A 24 6.27 16.03 -3.19
C GLY A 24 7.02 15.99 -4.53
N VAL A 25 8.03 16.83 -4.70
CA VAL A 25 8.87 16.86 -5.91
C VAL A 25 9.68 15.57 -6.04
N GLN A 26 10.31 15.09 -4.95
CA GLN A 26 11.07 13.86 -4.95
C GLN A 26 10.18 12.64 -5.24
N LEU A 27 8.94 12.63 -4.73
CA LEU A 27 7.96 11.59 -5.06
C LEU A 27 7.57 11.63 -6.53
N ALA A 28 7.33 12.82 -7.09
CA ALA A 28 7.02 12.99 -8.51
C ALA A 28 8.16 12.51 -9.40
N LEU A 29 9.41 12.86 -9.07
CA LEU A 29 10.60 12.39 -9.78
C LEU A 29 10.77 10.87 -9.69
N ASN A 30 10.53 10.28 -8.54
CA ASN A 30 10.56 8.82 -8.37
C ASN A 30 9.53 8.15 -9.30
N TYR A 31 8.29 8.62 -9.32
CA TYR A 31 7.23 8.08 -10.17
C TYR A 31 7.52 8.26 -11.66
N LEU A 32 7.98 9.45 -12.06
CA LEU A 32 8.33 9.75 -13.45
C LEU A 32 9.52 8.91 -13.93
N SER A 33 10.55 8.75 -13.09
CA SER A 33 11.70 7.90 -13.40
C SER A 33 11.30 6.44 -13.63
N PHE A 34 10.33 5.90 -12.84
CA PHE A 34 9.81 4.57 -13.06
C PHE A 34 9.01 4.47 -14.36
N ILE A 35 8.17 5.46 -14.67
CA ILE A 35 7.45 5.49 -15.95
C ILE A 35 8.42 5.37 -17.12
N ILE A 36 9.46 6.21 -17.13
CA ILE A 36 10.44 6.27 -18.22
C ILE A 36 11.29 4.99 -18.27
N SER A 37 11.93 4.63 -17.17
CA SER A 37 12.83 3.49 -17.13
C SER A 37 12.09 2.15 -17.28
N GLY A 38 10.92 2.02 -16.63
CA GLY A 38 10.04 0.84 -16.75
C GLY A 38 9.60 0.65 -18.18
N THR A 39 9.23 1.72 -18.87
CA THR A 39 8.83 1.65 -20.28
C THR A 39 10.00 1.35 -21.20
N ILE A 40 11.02 2.21 -21.23
CA ILE A 40 12.10 2.14 -22.23
C ILE A 40 13.02 0.96 -21.95
N ILE A 41 13.61 0.93 -20.75
CA ILE A 41 14.58 -0.09 -20.36
C ILE A 41 13.89 -1.45 -20.20
N GLY A 42 12.69 -1.46 -19.63
CA GLY A 42 11.87 -2.67 -19.49
C GLY A 42 11.56 -3.31 -20.83
N LEU A 43 11.04 -2.55 -21.80
CA LEU A 43 10.80 -3.06 -23.16
C LEU A 43 12.07 -3.57 -23.83
N PHE A 44 13.16 -2.84 -23.72
CA PHE A 44 14.43 -3.25 -24.29
C PHE A 44 14.94 -4.58 -23.69
N LYS A 45 14.91 -4.68 -22.37
CA LYS A 45 15.36 -5.89 -21.65
C LYS A 45 14.49 -7.11 -21.95
N LEU A 46 13.18 -6.89 -22.11
CA LEU A 46 12.20 -7.96 -22.32
C LEU A 46 11.79 -8.11 -23.81
N ARG A 47 12.50 -7.45 -24.74
CA ARG A 47 12.10 -7.44 -26.16
C ARG A 47 11.94 -8.82 -26.79
N LYS A 48 12.80 -9.78 -26.41
CA LYS A 48 12.78 -11.16 -26.94
C LYS A 48 11.83 -12.10 -26.17
N LYS A 49 11.27 -11.66 -25.05
CA LYS A 49 10.35 -12.48 -24.26
C LYS A 49 8.92 -12.33 -24.79
N ARG A 50 8.19 -13.43 -24.77
CA ARG A 50 6.74 -13.46 -25.02
C ARG A 50 6.03 -13.62 -23.69
N PHE A 51 4.82 -13.08 -23.59
CA PHE A 51 4.00 -13.14 -22.38
C PHE A 51 2.57 -13.48 -22.78
N ASP A 52 1.95 -14.38 -22.06
CA ASP A 52 0.54 -14.76 -22.23
C ASP A 52 -0.39 -13.75 -21.54
N SER A 53 0.09 -13.09 -20.50
CA SER A 53 -0.62 -12.03 -19.79
C SER A 53 0.38 -11.08 -19.08
N ILE A 54 -0.10 -9.88 -18.79
CA ILE A 54 0.59 -8.87 -17.99
C ILE A 54 -0.24 -8.66 -16.74
N PHE A 55 0.33 -8.95 -15.57
CA PHE A 55 -0.32 -8.72 -14.28
C PHE A 55 0.37 -7.57 -13.56
N VAL A 56 -0.39 -6.54 -13.19
CA VAL A 56 0.12 -5.39 -12.43
C VAL A 56 -0.36 -5.48 -11.00
N PHE A 57 0.57 -5.56 -10.08
CA PHE A 57 0.34 -5.38 -8.66
C PHE A 57 0.50 -3.90 -8.32
N GLU A 58 -0.57 -3.23 -7.89
CA GLU A 58 -0.61 -1.78 -7.68
C GLU A 58 -0.84 -1.42 -6.20
N PRO A 59 0.23 -1.41 -5.37
CA PRO A 59 0.15 -0.93 -3.99
C PRO A 59 0.18 0.60 -3.88
N SER A 60 0.60 1.31 -4.91
CA SER A 60 0.81 2.76 -5.09
C SER A 60 2.20 3.02 -5.70
N PRO A 61 2.35 3.93 -6.63
CA PRO A 61 1.35 4.83 -7.21
C PRO A 61 0.63 4.23 -8.43
N ILE A 62 -0.53 4.78 -8.80
CA ILE A 62 -1.30 4.38 -10.01
C ILE A 62 -0.48 4.44 -11.31
N THR A 63 0.56 5.25 -11.34
CA THR A 63 1.43 5.47 -12.51
C THR A 63 2.16 4.21 -12.99
N VAL A 64 2.22 3.14 -12.18
CA VAL A 64 2.75 1.82 -12.59
C VAL A 64 1.95 1.23 -13.78
N GLY A 65 0.71 1.67 -13.97
CA GLY A 65 -0.12 1.29 -15.10
C GLY A 65 0.36 1.82 -16.45
N ILE A 66 1.13 2.91 -16.49
CA ILE A 66 1.60 3.51 -17.76
C ILE A 66 2.57 2.57 -18.49
N PRO A 67 3.67 2.09 -17.89
CA PRO A 67 4.52 1.09 -18.52
C PRO A 67 3.74 -0.18 -18.92
N ALA A 68 2.82 -0.62 -18.09
CA ALA A 68 2.03 -1.82 -18.36
C ALA A 68 1.16 -1.69 -19.61
N ILE A 69 0.53 -0.52 -19.85
CA ILE A 69 -0.24 -0.24 -21.07
C ILE A 69 0.68 -0.29 -22.28
N VAL A 70 1.88 0.26 -22.19
CA VAL A 70 2.86 0.21 -23.27
C VAL A 70 3.28 -1.23 -23.55
N PHE A 71 3.56 -2.01 -22.50
CA PHE A 71 3.85 -3.45 -22.64
C PHE A 71 2.69 -4.21 -23.30
N ARG A 72 1.43 -3.96 -22.87
CA ARG A 72 0.24 -4.55 -23.48
C ARG A 72 0.22 -4.34 -24.99
N TYR A 73 0.51 -3.13 -25.43
CA TYR A 73 0.53 -2.79 -26.84
C TYR A 73 1.63 -3.54 -27.61
N PHE A 74 2.89 -3.46 -27.12
CA PHE A 74 4.03 -4.06 -27.83
C PHE A 74 4.10 -5.58 -27.72
N LYS A 75 3.61 -6.15 -26.62
CA LYS A 75 3.63 -7.60 -26.37
C LYS A 75 2.36 -8.31 -26.83
N LYS A 76 1.31 -7.55 -27.15
CA LYS A 76 -0.02 -8.06 -27.56
C LYS A 76 -0.59 -9.04 -26.52
N ALA A 77 -0.32 -8.80 -25.24
CA ALA A 77 -0.73 -9.63 -24.13
C ALA A 77 -1.83 -8.91 -23.31
N PRO A 78 -2.88 -9.60 -22.85
CA PRO A 78 -3.92 -9.00 -22.02
C PRO A 78 -3.35 -8.44 -20.72
N LEU A 79 -3.91 -7.30 -20.28
CA LEU A 79 -3.49 -6.56 -19.09
C LEU A 79 -4.49 -6.75 -17.97
N VAL A 80 -4.05 -7.34 -16.88
CA VAL A 80 -4.77 -7.47 -15.61
C VAL A 80 -4.16 -6.50 -14.61
N PHE A 81 -5.00 -5.67 -14.00
CA PHE A 81 -4.56 -4.63 -13.06
C PHE A 81 -5.19 -4.86 -11.69
N TRP A 82 -4.38 -5.17 -10.68
CA TRP A 82 -4.85 -5.42 -9.33
C TRP A 82 -4.67 -4.18 -8.47
N VAL A 83 -5.81 -3.57 -8.12
CA VAL A 83 -5.91 -2.33 -7.36
C VAL A 83 -5.85 -2.62 -5.86
N LEU A 84 -4.84 -2.10 -5.20
CA LEU A 84 -4.65 -2.16 -3.76
C LEU A 84 -4.79 -0.79 -3.10
N ASP A 85 -4.74 0.29 -3.89
CA ASP A 85 -4.90 1.67 -3.42
C ASP A 85 -5.87 2.45 -4.31
N LEU A 86 -6.85 3.14 -3.71
CA LEU A 86 -7.93 3.84 -4.41
C LEU A 86 -7.55 5.29 -4.74
N TRP A 87 -6.85 5.51 -5.84
CA TRP A 87 -6.60 6.83 -6.37
C TRP A 87 -7.83 7.38 -7.11
N PRO A 88 -8.13 8.69 -7.04
CA PRO A 88 -7.44 9.75 -6.29
C PRO A 88 -7.88 9.87 -4.83
N ASP A 89 -8.87 9.09 -4.36
CA ASP A 89 -9.54 9.28 -3.08
C ASP A 89 -8.58 9.12 -1.89
N THR A 90 -7.63 8.17 -1.96
CA THR A 90 -6.61 8.01 -0.93
C THR A 90 -5.74 9.25 -0.79
N LEU A 91 -5.34 9.89 -1.91
CA LEU A 91 -4.53 11.11 -1.87
C LEU A 91 -5.25 12.28 -1.19
N LYS A 92 -6.58 12.35 -1.38
CA LYS A 92 -7.44 13.33 -0.70
C LYS A 92 -7.57 13.01 0.78
N ALA A 93 -7.86 11.75 1.12
CA ALA A 93 -8.08 11.30 2.49
C ALA A 93 -6.85 11.50 3.39
N VAL A 94 -5.65 11.19 2.90
CA VAL A 94 -4.40 11.40 3.65
C VAL A 94 -3.86 12.83 3.55
N GLY A 95 -4.58 13.74 2.90
CA GLY A 95 -4.24 15.17 2.82
C GLY A 95 -3.01 15.50 1.96
N ILE A 96 -2.50 14.55 1.16
CA ILE A 96 -1.36 14.74 0.26
C ILE A 96 -1.71 15.74 -0.86
N LEU A 97 -2.93 15.63 -1.40
CA LEU A 97 -3.45 16.52 -2.42
C LEU A 97 -4.79 17.10 -1.97
N ARG A 98 -4.87 18.45 -1.94
CA ARG A 98 -6.07 19.19 -1.57
C ARG A 98 -6.71 19.92 -2.77
N SER A 99 -5.96 20.14 -3.85
CA SER A 99 -6.44 20.81 -5.04
C SER A 99 -7.41 19.93 -5.81
N GLU A 100 -8.66 20.34 -5.92
CA GLU A 100 -9.69 19.62 -6.68
C GLU A 100 -9.34 19.47 -8.17
N SER A 101 -8.66 20.45 -8.76
CA SER A 101 -8.21 20.39 -10.15
C SER A 101 -7.17 19.29 -10.36
N ILE A 102 -6.21 19.15 -9.44
CA ILE A 102 -5.20 18.10 -9.49
C ILE A 102 -5.85 16.73 -9.23
N LEU A 103 -6.78 16.63 -8.27
CA LEU A 103 -7.51 15.39 -8.02
C LEU A 103 -8.33 14.94 -9.23
N LYS A 104 -8.95 15.88 -9.97
CA LYS A 104 -9.63 15.58 -11.24
C LYS A 104 -8.67 15.07 -12.31
N LEU A 105 -7.48 15.66 -12.42
CA LEU A 105 -6.44 15.21 -13.37
C LEU A 105 -5.97 13.78 -13.02
N VAL A 106 -5.74 13.50 -11.74
CA VAL A 106 -5.39 12.16 -11.27
C VAL A 106 -6.53 11.18 -11.54
N GLY A 107 -7.78 11.57 -11.30
CA GLY A 107 -8.95 10.76 -11.62
C GLY A 107 -9.06 10.44 -13.12
N TRP A 108 -8.74 11.41 -13.98
CA TRP A 108 -8.64 11.17 -15.42
C TRP A 108 -7.53 10.15 -15.76
N LEU A 109 -6.38 10.23 -15.10
CA LEU A 109 -5.29 9.25 -15.27
C LEU A 109 -5.72 7.85 -14.84
N VAL A 110 -6.43 7.72 -13.71
CA VAL A 110 -7.01 6.45 -13.24
C VAL A 110 -7.96 5.88 -14.29
N PHE A 111 -8.90 6.71 -14.78
CA PHE A 111 -9.82 6.32 -15.85
C PHE A 111 -9.07 5.89 -17.11
N TYR A 112 -8.05 6.64 -17.53
CA TYR A 112 -7.24 6.33 -18.70
C TYR A 112 -6.57 4.97 -18.58
N ILE A 113 -6.03 4.63 -17.40
CA ILE A 113 -5.35 3.36 -17.13
C ILE A 113 -6.37 2.22 -17.08
N TYR A 114 -7.42 2.33 -16.25
CA TYR A 114 -8.39 1.25 -16.07
C TYR A 114 -9.12 0.92 -17.37
N LYS A 115 -9.51 1.92 -18.15
CA LYS A 115 -10.16 1.73 -19.46
C LYS A 115 -9.34 0.87 -20.43
N ARG A 116 -8.01 0.87 -20.27
CA ARG A 116 -7.09 0.11 -21.13
C ARG A 116 -6.74 -1.28 -20.58
N CYS A 117 -7.20 -1.61 -19.40
CA CYS A 117 -7.04 -2.95 -18.85
C CYS A 117 -8.08 -3.90 -19.40
N ASP A 118 -7.70 -5.15 -19.61
CA ASP A 118 -8.61 -6.21 -20.01
C ASP A 118 -9.40 -6.72 -18.81
N LEU A 119 -8.83 -6.61 -17.60
CA LEU A 119 -9.48 -6.92 -16.33
C LEU A 119 -8.92 -6.02 -15.23
N VAL A 120 -9.79 -5.43 -14.41
CA VAL A 120 -9.40 -4.70 -13.21
C VAL A 120 -9.86 -5.48 -11.97
N LEU A 121 -8.93 -5.76 -11.07
CA LEU A 121 -9.16 -6.52 -9.85
C LEU A 121 -9.16 -5.60 -8.64
N GLY A 122 -10.10 -5.77 -7.73
CA GLY A 122 -10.14 -5.03 -6.47
C GLY A 122 -9.93 -5.95 -5.27
N GLN A 123 -9.03 -5.58 -4.36
CA GLN A 123 -8.70 -6.39 -3.19
C GLN A 123 -9.82 -6.46 -2.14
N SER A 124 -10.76 -5.51 -2.15
CA SER A 124 -11.87 -5.45 -1.20
C SER A 124 -13.20 -5.32 -1.94
N LYS A 125 -14.27 -5.88 -1.38
CA LYS A 125 -15.63 -5.70 -1.91
C LYS A 125 -16.05 -4.24 -1.92
N SER A 126 -15.62 -3.45 -0.94
CA SER A 126 -15.87 -1.99 -0.88
C SER A 126 -15.20 -1.21 -2.00
N PHE A 127 -14.10 -1.73 -2.59
CA PHE A 127 -13.40 -1.10 -3.72
C PHE A 127 -14.19 -1.20 -5.03
N MET A 128 -15.07 -2.18 -5.15
CA MET A 128 -15.72 -2.53 -6.42
C MET A 128 -16.53 -1.39 -7.01
N SER A 129 -17.29 -0.65 -6.19
CA SER A 129 -18.09 0.50 -6.64
C SER A 129 -17.21 1.62 -7.18
N HIS A 130 -16.12 1.92 -6.47
CA HIS A 130 -15.15 2.93 -6.89
C HIS A 130 -14.43 2.54 -8.19
N ILE A 131 -13.91 1.31 -8.27
CA ILE A 131 -13.22 0.82 -9.48
C ILE A 131 -14.16 0.87 -10.69
N LYS A 132 -15.42 0.42 -10.56
CA LYS A 132 -16.41 0.47 -11.64
C LYS A 132 -16.67 1.88 -12.14
N LYS A 133 -16.71 2.87 -11.25
CA LYS A 133 -16.88 4.28 -11.61
C LYS A 133 -15.76 4.77 -12.55
N TYR A 134 -14.52 4.33 -12.31
CA TYR A 134 -13.36 4.75 -13.10
C TYR A 134 -13.03 3.82 -14.28
N ALA A 135 -13.43 2.55 -14.23
CA ALA A 135 -13.07 1.59 -15.29
C ALA A 135 -13.76 1.88 -16.63
N GLY A 136 -14.97 2.43 -16.58
CA GLY A 136 -15.76 2.70 -17.79
C GLY A 136 -16.20 1.42 -18.55
N HIS A 137 -16.08 0.24 -17.89
CA HIS A 137 -16.51 -1.07 -18.41
C HIS A 137 -16.78 -2.06 -17.26
N ASN A 138 -17.46 -3.17 -17.56
CA ASN A 138 -17.86 -4.17 -16.58
C ASN A 138 -16.81 -5.27 -16.29
N ARG A 139 -15.63 -5.21 -16.88
CA ARG A 139 -14.54 -6.18 -16.65
C ARG A 139 -13.80 -5.85 -15.35
N VAL A 140 -14.51 -5.99 -14.23
CA VAL A 140 -14.04 -5.72 -12.88
C VAL A 140 -14.42 -6.90 -12.00
N ALA A 141 -13.47 -7.45 -11.25
CA ALA A 141 -13.68 -8.60 -10.38
C ALA A 141 -13.09 -8.39 -8.99
N TYR A 142 -13.70 -9.00 -7.99
CA TYR A 142 -13.16 -9.07 -6.64
C TYR A 142 -12.06 -10.11 -6.57
N PHE A 143 -10.89 -9.70 -6.12
CA PHE A 143 -9.73 -10.56 -5.93
C PHE A 143 -9.02 -10.16 -4.64
N PRO A 144 -9.30 -10.85 -3.52
CA PRO A 144 -8.74 -10.50 -2.21
C PRO A 144 -7.24 -10.80 -2.13
N GLY A 145 -6.53 -10.03 -1.31
CA GLY A 145 -5.20 -10.39 -0.87
C GLY A 145 -5.26 -11.66 0.01
N TRP A 146 -4.23 -12.47 -0.05
CA TRP A 146 -4.07 -13.66 0.80
C TRP A 146 -3.04 -13.40 1.89
N ALA A 147 -3.16 -14.13 2.98
CA ALA A 147 -2.13 -14.18 4.00
C ALA A 147 -0.96 -15.06 3.53
N GLU A 148 0.25 -14.71 3.93
CA GLU A 148 1.42 -15.54 3.67
C GLU A 148 1.33 -16.87 4.47
N SER A 149 1.96 -17.94 3.96
CA SER A 149 1.92 -19.25 4.58
C SER A 149 2.48 -19.28 6.01
N VAL A 150 3.36 -18.33 6.35
CA VAL A 150 3.88 -18.17 7.71
C VAL A 150 2.79 -17.85 8.74
N PHE A 151 1.65 -17.30 8.29
CA PHE A 151 0.47 -17.03 9.12
C PHE A 151 -0.60 -18.13 9.01
N SER A 152 -0.24 -19.33 8.57
CA SER A 152 -1.18 -20.44 8.50
C SER A 152 -1.69 -20.81 9.90
N VAL A 153 -2.97 -21.20 9.98
CA VAL A 153 -3.65 -21.55 11.24
C VAL A 153 -2.89 -22.66 11.99
N ASP A 154 -2.24 -23.58 11.26
CA ASP A 154 -1.47 -24.69 11.83
C ASP A 154 -0.20 -24.23 12.58
N GLN A 155 0.31 -23.03 12.26
CA GLN A 155 1.47 -22.43 12.92
C GLN A 155 1.07 -21.47 14.05
N LEU A 156 -0.19 -21.08 14.13
CA LEU A 156 -0.70 -20.27 15.22
C LEU A 156 -0.81 -21.16 16.47
N ARG A 157 0.05 -20.93 17.45
CA ARG A 157 -0.11 -21.55 18.76
C ARG A 157 -1.49 -21.17 19.30
N SER A 158 -2.25 -22.17 19.76
CA SER A 158 -3.51 -21.92 20.44
C SER A 158 -3.33 -20.82 21.49
N PRO A 159 -4.18 -19.77 21.49
CA PRO A 159 -4.05 -18.70 22.46
C PRO A 159 -4.05 -19.31 23.86
N LYS A 160 -2.99 -19.04 24.63
CA LYS A 160 -2.97 -19.45 26.04
C LYS A 160 -4.21 -18.91 26.71
N LYS A 161 -5.00 -19.77 27.39
CA LYS A 161 -6.11 -19.31 28.23
C LYS A 161 -5.58 -18.23 29.17
N ARG A 162 -6.14 -17.03 29.09
CA ARG A 162 -5.79 -15.93 29.99
C ARG A 162 -6.22 -16.32 31.40
N SER A 163 -5.33 -16.21 32.39
CA SER A 163 -5.73 -16.29 33.79
C SER A 163 -6.54 -15.03 34.14
N GLY A 164 -7.45 -15.10 35.10
CA GLY A 164 -8.45 -14.06 35.38
C GLY A 164 -7.92 -12.64 35.64
N ASN A 165 -6.59 -12.45 35.88
CA ASN A 165 -5.95 -11.16 36.05
C ASN A 165 -5.03 -10.77 34.87
N ALA A 166 -5.19 -11.39 33.68
CA ALA A 166 -4.33 -11.08 32.54
C ALA A 166 -4.67 -9.74 31.92
N GLN A 167 -3.67 -8.91 31.72
CA GLN A 167 -3.74 -7.64 30.99
C GLN A 167 -4.25 -7.85 29.55
N PHE A 168 -5.13 -6.98 29.08
CA PHE A 168 -5.59 -6.93 27.70
C PHE A 168 -4.64 -6.06 26.89
N ASN A 169 -3.80 -6.68 26.06
CA ASN A 169 -2.86 -5.96 25.25
C ASN A 169 -3.44 -5.67 23.84
N ILE A 170 -3.58 -4.40 23.50
CA ILE A 170 -3.96 -3.93 22.18
C ILE A 170 -2.67 -3.67 21.41
N VAL A 171 -2.45 -4.42 20.33
CA VAL A 171 -1.22 -4.32 19.54
C VAL A 171 -1.51 -3.67 18.19
N PHE A 172 -0.76 -2.63 17.87
CA PHE A 172 -0.63 -2.10 16.52
C PHE A 172 0.73 -2.53 15.98
N ALA A 173 0.76 -3.09 14.77
CA ALA A 173 1.99 -3.42 14.07
C ALA A 173 1.93 -2.87 12.64
N GLY A 174 2.84 -1.94 12.30
CA GLY A 174 2.85 -1.34 10.96
C GLY A 174 3.48 0.05 10.91
N ASN A 175 3.28 0.74 9.78
CA ASN A 175 3.81 2.09 9.58
C ASN A 175 3.08 3.12 10.45
N VAL A 176 3.81 3.84 11.30
CA VAL A 176 3.28 4.94 12.11
C VAL A 176 3.18 6.20 11.25
N GLY A 177 2.11 6.29 10.47
CA GLY A 177 1.92 7.35 9.50
C GLY A 177 0.57 8.08 9.64
N VAL A 178 0.37 9.10 8.81
CA VAL A 178 -0.83 9.97 8.85
C VAL A 178 -2.12 9.19 8.59
N SER A 179 -2.06 8.16 7.74
CA SER A 179 -3.24 7.36 7.35
C SER A 179 -3.78 6.45 8.46
N GLN A 180 -3.04 6.25 9.54
CA GLN A 180 -3.44 5.42 10.68
C GLN A 180 -4.23 6.18 11.75
N ASP A 181 -4.40 7.50 11.57
CA ASP A 181 -5.18 8.38 12.47
C ASP A 181 -4.83 8.22 13.96
N PHE A 182 -3.54 8.23 14.29
CA PHE A 182 -3.06 8.18 15.68
C PHE A 182 -3.64 9.25 16.60
N PRO A 183 -4.03 10.45 16.15
CA PRO A 183 -4.80 11.39 16.98
C PRO A 183 -6.08 10.79 17.57
N THR A 184 -6.83 9.98 16.80
CA THR A 184 -8.02 9.27 17.29
C THR A 184 -7.65 8.12 18.22
N VAL A 185 -6.59 7.38 17.90
CA VAL A 185 -6.07 6.29 18.75
C VAL A 185 -5.62 6.83 20.12
N LEU A 186 -4.88 7.95 20.16
CA LEU A 186 -4.48 8.61 21.41
C LEU A 186 -5.67 9.02 22.28
N LYS A 187 -6.75 9.54 21.70
CA LYS A 187 -7.98 9.83 22.44
C LYS A 187 -8.58 8.58 23.08
N ALA A 188 -8.57 7.45 22.36
CA ALA A 188 -9.05 6.19 22.91
C ALA A 188 -8.15 5.71 24.07
N MET A 189 -6.82 5.86 23.94
CA MET A 189 -5.87 5.56 25.02
C MET A 189 -6.12 6.43 26.27
N GLU A 190 -6.38 7.74 26.09
CA GLU A 190 -6.69 8.64 27.20
C GLU A 190 -7.99 8.24 27.93
N LEU A 191 -9.02 7.82 27.19
CA LEU A 191 -10.28 7.38 27.77
C LEU A 191 -10.15 6.09 28.59
N LEU A 192 -9.18 5.25 28.25
CA LEU A 192 -8.98 3.93 28.85
C LEU A 192 -7.77 3.87 29.78
N LYS A 193 -7.08 4.98 30.04
CA LYS A 193 -5.82 4.99 30.81
C LYS A 193 -5.97 4.56 32.28
N GLU A 194 -7.14 4.74 32.87
CA GLU A 194 -7.43 4.37 34.25
C GLU A 194 -7.77 2.87 34.40
N ASP A 195 -7.96 2.14 33.29
CA ASP A 195 -8.16 0.68 33.34
C ASP A 195 -6.81 -0.02 33.26
N GLU A 196 -6.25 -0.38 34.43
CA GLU A 196 -4.97 -1.09 34.56
C GLU A 196 -4.90 -2.43 33.80
N LYS A 197 -6.05 -2.96 33.37
CA LYS A 197 -6.11 -4.21 32.60
C LYS A 197 -5.82 -3.98 31.12
N ILE A 198 -5.84 -2.75 30.63
CA ILE A 198 -5.62 -2.41 29.23
C ILE A 198 -4.22 -1.83 29.05
N CYS A 199 -3.46 -2.38 28.14
CA CYS A 199 -2.19 -1.81 27.70
C CYS A 199 -2.10 -1.80 26.16
N TRP A 200 -1.29 -0.90 25.65
CA TRP A 200 -1.09 -0.69 24.22
C TRP A 200 0.36 -0.96 23.84
N THR A 201 0.58 -1.66 22.75
CA THR A 201 1.91 -1.89 22.20
C THR A 201 1.92 -1.45 20.72
N ILE A 202 2.78 -0.50 20.41
CA ILE A 202 2.96 0.01 19.05
C ILE A 202 4.29 -0.50 18.52
N VAL A 203 4.22 -1.36 17.51
CA VAL A 203 5.38 -1.93 16.82
C VAL A 203 5.46 -1.34 15.42
N GLY A 204 6.58 -0.71 15.09
CA GLY A 204 6.81 -0.08 13.79
C GLY A 204 7.41 1.31 13.90
N ASP A 205 7.64 1.92 12.75
CA ASP A 205 8.21 3.25 12.60
C ASP A 205 7.47 4.02 11.51
N GLY A 206 7.72 5.32 11.37
CA GLY A 206 7.10 6.15 10.35
C GLY A 206 7.16 7.64 10.65
N ARG A 207 6.61 8.44 9.74
CA ARG A 207 6.70 9.91 9.82
C ARG A 207 6.08 10.52 11.08
N MET A 208 5.18 9.82 11.74
CA MET A 208 4.50 10.30 12.95
C MET A 208 5.07 9.67 14.22
N PHE A 209 6.15 8.87 14.16
CA PHE A 209 6.66 8.16 15.31
C PHE A 209 7.13 9.13 16.42
N ASP A 210 7.97 10.11 16.07
CA ASP A 210 8.49 11.10 17.04
C ASP A 210 7.37 11.97 17.61
N TRP A 211 6.41 12.36 16.76
CA TRP A 211 5.23 13.08 17.21
C TRP A 211 4.39 12.24 18.18
N LEU A 212 4.18 10.96 17.88
CA LEU A 212 3.43 10.04 18.73
C LEU A 212 4.11 9.85 20.08
N ALA A 213 5.43 9.65 20.09
CA ALA A 213 6.22 9.56 21.33
C ALA A 213 6.05 10.81 22.20
N THR A 214 6.15 11.99 21.60
CA THR A 214 5.94 13.27 22.29
C THR A 214 4.54 13.40 22.88
N GLU A 215 3.51 13.03 22.12
CA GLU A 215 2.11 13.12 22.57
C GLU A 215 1.78 12.11 23.67
N ILE A 216 2.39 10.93 23.68
CA ILE A 216 2.24 9.93 24.75
C ILE A 216 2.72 10.53 26.08
N VAL A 217 3.91 11.12 26.12
CA VAL A 217 4.47 11.77 27.31
C VAL A 217 3.59 12.95 27.75
N LYS A 218 3.23 13.83 26.81
CA LYS A 218 2.39 15.01 27.07
C LYS A 218 1.03 14.67 27.69
N ARG A 219 0.47 13.50 27.38
CA ARG A 219 -0.83 13.03 27.86
C ARG A 219 -0.75 12.10 29.07
N GLY A 220 0.46 11.83 29.59
CA GLY A 220 0.70 10.92 30.70
C GLY A 220 0.24 9.50 30.42
N LEU A 221 0.61 8.97 29.24
CA LEU A 221 0.23 7.63 28.77
C LEU A 221 1.38 6.62 28.86
N GLU A 222 2.55 6.98 29.38
CA GLU A 222 3.77 6.15 29.38
C GLU A 222 3.57 4.82 30.12
N ASN A 223 2.70 4.81 31.13
CA ASN A 223 2.44 3.61 31.93
C ASN A 223 1.57 2.58 31.20
N VAL A 224 0.79 3.01 30.20
CA VAL A 224 -0.18 2.16 29.48
C VAL A 224 0.20 1.93 28.02
N VAL A 225 1.14 2.70 27.46
CA VAL A 225 1.56 2.62 26.05
C VAL A 225 3.05 2.28 25.95
N ARG A 226 3.38 1.27 25.16
CA ARG A 226 4.76 0.89 24.82
C ARG A 226 5.01 1.16 23.34
N LEU A 227 6.10 1.88 23.05
CA LEU A 227 6.62 2.07 21.70
C LEU A 227 7.83 1.15 21.52
N GLU A 228 7.69 0.12 20.68
CA GLU A 228 8.76 -0.88 20.48
C GLU A 228 9.66 -0.54 19.27
N GLY A 229 9.28 0.43 18.45
CA GLY A 229 10.00 0.76 17.24
C GLY A 229 9.89 -0.33 16.15
N GLN A 230 10.85 -0.31 15.22
CA GLN A 230 10.90 -1.27 14.11
C GLN A 230 11.67 -2.54 14.52
N HIS A 231 11.06 -3.69 14.32
CA HIS A 231 11.65 -5.03 14.51
C HIS A 231 11.88 -5.74 13.18
#